data_dd0f5ee9e819fdffc5e739c998db510a
#
_entry.id   dd0f5ee9e819fdffc5e739c998db510a
#
_cell.length_a   1.000
_cell.length_b   1.000
_cell.length_c   1.000
_cell.angle_alpha   90.00
_cell.angle_beta   90.00
_cell.angle_gamma   90.00
#
_symmetry.space_group_name_H-M   'P 1'
#
loop_
_entity.id
_entity.type
_entity.pdbx_description
1 polymer ?
#
loop_
_entity_poly.entity_id
_entity_poly.type
_entity_poly.pdbx_seq_one_letter_code
_entity_poly.pdbx_strand_id
1 'polypeptide(L)'
;GEGYADVWALTLTQNPIMTLGYKFGFPQSSIRRYDIDPQVYPINITGEVHQDGEIIAGAWWDTYRLLGWDMPLTLDLFAAAYPGLQATAASGQEGQAYRDVLLDVLHADDDDGDLGNGTPNGNAIAEAFAIHGITLLSNATFVHTPVLSALEANAIPIAATLSLTFPFSTYVEGAVLHYKVTNASPWVEVPMTIAGSNYTAQI
;
A
#
# COMPACT_ATOMS: atom_id res chain seq x y z
N GLY A 1 1.04 17.54 4.24
CA GLY A 1 1.90 18.46 5.02
C GLY A 1 2.38 17.82 6.31
N GLU A 2 1.50 17.57 7.27
CA GLU A 2 1.85 17.17 8.63
C GLU A 2 2.60 15.82 8.72
N GLY A 3 2.14 14.79 8.00
CA GLY A 3 2.84 13.51 7.96
C GLY A 3 4.29 13.62 7.47
N TYR A 4 4.56 14.52 6.55
CA TYR A 4 5.93 14.76 6.06
C TYR A 4 6.80 15.50 7.06
N ALA A 5 6.23 16.35 7.91
CA ALA A 5 6.95 16.93 9.03
C ALA A 5 7.42 15.83 10.01
N ASP A 6 6.55 14.85 10.24
CA ASP A 6 6.91 13.68 11.05
C ASP A 6 7.98 12.82 10.37
N VAL A 7 7.91 12.60 9.04
CA VAL A 7 8.98 11.87 8.32
C VAL A 7 10.33 12.56 8.51
N TRP A 8 10.42 13.89 8.37
CA TRP A 8 11.65 14.61 8.65
C TRP A 8 12.15 14.39 10.09
N ALA A 9 11.24 14.41 11.06
CA ALA A 9 11.62 14.12 12.45
C ALA A 9 12.11 12.67 12.64
N LEU A 10 11.46 11.70 11.98
CA LEU A 10 11.86 10.29 12.00
C LEU A 10 13.24 10.08 11.37
N THR A 11 13.53 10.73 10.24
CA THR A 11 14.85 10.64 9.59
C THR A 11 15.97 11.22 10.45
N LEU A 12 15.70 12.32 11.15
CA LEU A 12 16.68 12.96 12.02
C LEU A 12 16.92 12.21 13.33
N THR A 13 15.87 11.66 13.93
CA THR A 13 15.93 11.04 15.25
C THR A 13 16.14 9.53 15.20
N GLN A 14 15.76 8.89 14.10
CA GLN A 14 15.70 7.43 13.96
C GLN A 14 14.89 6.78 15.09
N ASN A 15 13.89 7.50 15.60
CA ASN A 15 13.06 7.09 16.71
C ASN A 15 11.57 7.16 16.30
N PRO A 16 10.83 6.04 16.37
CA PRO A 16 9.42 6.00 15.97
C PRO A 16 8.48 6.71 16.95
N ILE A 17 9.00 7.11 18.11
CA ILE A 17 8.20 7.71 19.18
C ILE A 17 8.29 9.24 19.11
N MET A 18 7.21 9.87 18.67
CA MET A 18 7.15 11.31 18.56
C MET A 18 6.89 11.95 19.91
N THR A 19 7.79 12.85 20.31
CA THR A 19 7.66 13.68 21.51
C THR A 19 7.46 12.85 22.78
N LEU A 20 8.39 11.92 23.04
CA LEU A 20 8.37 11.10 24.25
C LEU A 20 8.38 11.98 25.51
N GLY A 21 7.50 11.70 26.45
CA GLY A 21 7.40 12.43 27.72
C GLY A 21 6.75 13.82 27.61
N TYR A 22 6.01 14.11 26.51
CA TYR A 22 5.38 15.43 26.32
C TYR A 22 4.38 15.79 27.43
N LYS A 23 3.78 14.79 28.08
CA LYS A 23 2.79 15.02 29.14
C LYS A 23 3.44 15.01 30.50
N PHE A 24 3.37 16.15 31.20
CA PHE A 24 3.94 16.29 32.54
C PHE A 24 3.46 15.18 33.48
N GLY A 25 4.39 14.53 34.20
CA GLY A 25 4.11 13.41 35.10
C GLY A 25 3.92 12.06 34.41
N PHE A 26 4.00 11.99 33.09
CA PHE A 26 3.85 10.75 32.29
C PHE A 26 5.05 10.57 31.32
N PRO A 27 6.19 10.07 31.83
CA PRO A 27 7.43 10.02 31.05
C PRO A 27 7.38 9.10 29.83
N GLN A 28 6.40 8.20 29.76
CA GLN A 28 6.18 7.30 28.62
C GLN A 28 5.10 7.81 27.66
N SER A 29 4.55 9.00 27.90
CA SER A 29 3.57 9.57 26.97
C SER A 29 4.25 9.97 25.65
N SER A 30 3.55 9.77 24.55
CA SER A 30 3.95 10.23 23.23
C SER A 30 2.76 10.88 22.53
N ILE A 31 3.03 11.73 21.56
CA ILE A 31 1.95 12.27 20.72
C ILE A 31 1.54 11.23 19.69
N ARG A 32 2.53 10.61 19.01
CA ARG A 32 2.32 9.56 17.98
C ARG A 32 3.39 8.49 18.09
N ARG A 33 3.10 7.30 17.53
CA ARG A 33 4.05 6.19 17.48
C ARG A 33 3.91 5.47 16.14
N TYR A 34 5.05 5.15 15.55
CA TYR A 34 5.14 4.50 14.24
C TYR A 34 5.63 3.05 14.31
N ASP A 35 5.94 2.55 15.50
CA ASP A 35 6.44 1.19 15.77
C ASP A 35 5.34 0.22 16.19
N ILE A 36 4.14 0.71 16.44
CA ILE A 36 2.97 -0.08 16.88
C ILE A 36 1.69 0.50 16.26
N ASP A 37 0.68 -0.34 16.13
CA ASP A 37 -0.69 0.04 15.72
C ASP A 37 -0.71 0.90 14.43
N PRO A 38 -0.22 0.36 13.28
CA PRO A 38 -0.13 1.12 12.05
C PRO A 38 -1.48 1.71 11.65
N GLN A 39 -1.49 3.00 11.31
CA GLN A 39 -2.68 3.65 10.78
C GLN A 39 -2.87 3.26 9.31
N VAL A 40 -4.08 2.87 8.92
CA VAL A 40 -4.38 2.21 7.64
C VAL A 40 -5.44 2.99 6.85
N TYR A 41 -5.14 3.32 5.61
CA TYR A 41 -6.09 3.88 4.66
C TYR A 41 -7.01 2.79 4.08
N PRO A 42 -8.32 3.01 3.91
CA PRO A 42 -9.08 4.21 4.30
C PRO A 42 -9.67 4.12 5.72
N ILE A 43 -9.34 3.07 6.48
CA ILE A 43 -10.01 2.74 7.76
C ILE A 43 -9.81 3.84 8.80
N ASN A 44 -8.60 4.40 8.87
CA ASN A 44 -8.22 5.38 9.88
C ASN A 44 -8.26 6.84 9.41
N ILE A 45 -8.86 7.12 8.23
CA ILE A 45 -9.08 8.50 7.78
C ILE A 45 -10.13 9.17 8.67
N THR A 46 -9.78 10.32 9.21
CA THR A 46 -10.61 11.10 10.13
C THR A 46 -10.99 12.48 9.57
N GLY A 47 -10.24 12.97 8.57
CA GLY A 47 -10.30 14.35 8.08
C GLY A 47 -9.47 15.34 8.93
N GLU A 48 -8.73 14.85 9.94
CA GLU A 48 -7.82 15.64 10.74
C GLU A 48 -6.38 15.45 10.22
N VAL A 49 -5.75 16.54 9.80
CA VAL A 49 -4.50 16.53 9.02
C VAL A 49 -3.31 15.86 9.73
N HIS A 50 -3.27 15.91 11.07
CA HIS A 50 -2.20 15.26 11.85
C HIS A 50 -2.46 13.76 11.95
N GLN A 51 -3.70 13.34 12.19
CA GLN A 51 -4.06 11.92 12.28
C GLN A 51 -3.96 11.25 10.90
N ASP A 52 -4.51 11.86 9.87
CA ASP A 52 -4.42 11.33 8.51
C ASP A 52 -2.97 11.29 8.01
N GLY A 53 -2.14 12.24 8.49
CA GLY A 53 -0.71 12.27 8.23
C GLY A 53 0.07 11.08 8.80
N GLU A 54 -0.45 10.42 9.85
CA GLU A 54 0.21 9.25 10.45
C GLU A 54 0.27 8.05 9.48
N ILE A 55 -0.69 7.95 8.56
CA ILE A 55 -0.73 6.88 7.56
C ILE A 55 0.52 6.93 6.67
N ILE A 56 0.80 8.09 6.07
CA ILE A 56 1.95 8.23 5.18
C ILE A 56 3.29 8.25 5.94
N ALA A 57 3.33 8.83 7.14
CA ALA A 57 4.53 8.80 7.94
C ALA A 57 4.88 7.39 8.43
N GLY A 58 3.86 6.59 8.75
CA GLY A 58 4.02 5.18 9.07
C GLY A 58 4.56 4.37 7.89
N ALA A 59 4.06 4.62 6.66
CA ALA A 59 4.56 3.97 5.45
C ALA A 59 6.06 4.24 5.24
N TRP A 60 6.52 5.48 5.48
CA TRP A 60 7.95 5.80 5.43
C TRP A 60 8.77 5.19 6.55
N TRP A 61 8.20 5.09 7.77
CA TRP A 61 8.86 4.37 8.85
C TRP A 61 9.05 2.88 8.53
N ASP A 62 8.00 2.24 7.99
CA ASP A 62 8.08 0.84 7.59
C ASP A 62 8.98 0.64 6.36
N THR A 63 9.05 1.60 5.45
CA THR A 63 10.06 1.59 4.37
C THR A 63 11.47 1.55 4.96
N TYR A 64 11.80 2.43 5.90
CA TYR A 64 13.09 2.40 6.61
C TYR A 64 13.37 1.05 7.25
N ARG A 65 12.39 0.47 7.92
CA ARG A 65 12.50 -0.84 8.57
C ARG A 65 12.74 -1.97 7.56
N LEU A 66 11.97 -2.02 6.48
CA LEU A 66 12.04 -3.08 5.46
C LEU A 66 13.25 -2.93 4.53
N LEU A 67 13.82 -1.73 4.42
CA LEU A 67 15.13 -1.51 3.80
C LEU A 67 16.31 -1.88 4.72
N GLY A 68 16.06 -2.63 5.79
CA GLY A 68 17.11 -3.10 6.71
C GLY A 68 17.67 -2.01 7.62
N TRP A 69 16.86 -0.99 7.94
CA TRP A 69 17.26 0.15 8.76
C TRP A 69 18.32 1.03 8.07
N ASP A 70 18.29 1.10 6.75
CA ASP A 70 19.17 1.97 5.96
C ASP A 70 18.59 3.39 5.85
N MET A 71 18.95 4.24 6.81
CA MET A 71 18.48 5.61 6.83
C MET A 71 19.01 6.47 5.68
N PRO A 72 20.29 6.39 5.26
CA PRO A 72 20.76 7.06 4.06
C PRO A 72 19.93 6.75 2.82
N LEU A 73 19.70 5.47 2.52
CA LEU A 73 18.87 5.06 1.38
C LEU A 73 17.43 5.57 1.51
N THR A 74 16.82 5.42 2.70
CA THR A 74 15.45 5.89 2.95
C THR A 74 15.34 7.40 2.75
N LEU A 75 16.32 8.17 3.22
CA LEU A 75 16.35 9.62 3.07
C LEU A 75 16.53 10.04 1.60
N ASP A 76 17.38 9.34 0.85
CA ASP A 76 17.59 9.59 -0.57
C ASP A 76 16.29 9.37 -1.36
N LEU A 77 15.59 8.26 -1.12
CA LEU A 77 14.29 7.96 -1.72
C LEU A 77 13.24 9.01 -1.33
N PHE A 78 13.17 9.37 -0.04
CA PHE A 78 12.24 10.39 0.44
C PHE A 78 12.52 11.75 -0.20
N ALA A 79 13.77 12.17 -0.26
CA ALA A 79 14.16 13.45 -0.85
C ALA A 79 13.90 13.50 -2.37
N ALA A 80 14.14 12.38 -3.07
CA ALA A 80 13.90 12.28 -4.51
C ALA A 80 12.39 12.28 -4.85
N ALA A 81 11.56 11.62 -4.05
CA ALA A 81 10.11 11.59 -4.22
C ALA A 81 9.42 12.89 -3.75
N TYR A 82 10.07 13.67 -2.89
CA TYR A 82 9.49 14.88 -2.27
C TYR A 82 9.00 15.94 -3.27
N PRO A 83 9.69 16.24 -4.38
CA PRO A 83 9.23 17.23 -5.37
C PRO A 83 7.91 16.84 -6.07
N GLY A 84 7.60 15.56 -6.19
CA GLY A 84 6.34 15.04 -6.74
C GLY A 84 5.13 15.30 -5.84
N LEU A 85 5.36 15.60 -4.58
CA LEU A 85 4.34 15.90 -3.59
C LEU A 85 3.58 17.20 -3.87
N GLN A 86 2.70 17.12 -4.81
CA GLN A 86 1.66 18.12 -5.02
C GLN A 86 0.46 17.73 -4.13
N ALA A 87 0.48 18.14 -2.87
CA ALA A 87 -0.61 17.86 -1.92
C ALA A 87 -1.89 18.66 -2.29
N THR A 88 -2.45 18.35 -3.43
CA THR A 88 -3.67 18.98 -3.95
C THR A 88 -4.89 18.08 -3.87
N ALA A 89 -4.76 16.89 -3.27
CA ALA A 89 -5.92 16.04 -3.05
C ALA A 89 -6.94 16.77 -2.18
N ALA A 90 -8.17 16.86 -2.67
CA ALA A 90 -9.27 17.38 -1.87
C ALA A 90 -9.52 16.43 -0.68
N SER A 91 -10.09 16.97 0.40
CA SER A 91 -10.52 16.15 1.54
C SER A 91 -11.40 14.98 1.06
N GLY A 92 -11.06 13.77 1.50
CA GLY A 92 -11.67 12.52 1.06
C GLY A 92 -11.04 11.88 -0.20
N GLN A 93 -10.00 12.50 -0.76
CA GLN A 93 -9.21 11.98 -1.89
C GLN A 93 -7.76 11.70 -1.52
N GLU A 94 -7.45 11.63 -0.25
CA GLU A 94 -6.11 11.41 0.31
C GLU A 94 -5.47 10.13 -0.24
N GLY A 95 -6.30 9.12 -0.51
CA GLY A 95 -5.84 7.86 -1.08
C GLY A 95 -5.18 8.00 -2.46
N GLN A 96 -5.61 8.95 -3.29
CA GLN A 96 -4.92 9.26 -4.53
C GLN A 96 -3.54 9.84 -4.24
N ALA A 97 -3.46 10.83 -3.34
CA ALA A 97 -2.19 11.44 -2.97
C ALA A 97 -1.20 10.41 -2.38
N TYR A 98 -1.67 9.48 -1.55
CA TYR A 98 -0.82 8.42 -1.01
C TYR A 98 -0.29 7.48 -2.10
N ARG A 99 -1.12 7.14 -3.09
CA ARG A 99 -0.69 6.30 -4.23
C ARG A 99 0.29 7.03 -5.14
N ASP A 100 0.08 8.32 -5.36
CA ASP A 100 1.00 9.15 -6.13
C ASP A 100 2.38 9.18 -5.45
N VAL A 101 2.41 9.28 -4.12
CA VAL A 101 3.66 9.17 -3.34
C VAL A 101 4.33 7.80 -3.53
N LEU A 102 3.58 6.69 -3.45
CA LEU A 102 4.14 5.36 -3.69
C LEU A 102 4.76 5.26 -5.09
N LEU A 103 4.09 5.83 -6.10
CA LEU A 103 4.62 5.90 -7.47
C LEU A 103 5.91 6.69 -7.54
N ASP A 104 5.94 7.87 -6.92
CA ASP A 104 7.12 8.73 -6.92
C ASP A 104 8.32 8.04 -6.24
N VAL A 105 8.07 7.28 -5.15
CA VAL A 105 9.13 6.52 -4.47
C VAL A 105 9.66 5.39 -5.35
N LEU A 106 8.78 4.66 -6.03
CA LEU A 106 9.20 3.60 -6.96
C LEU A 106 9.98 4.17 -8.15
N HIS A 107 9.58 5.33 -8.68
CA HIS A 107 10.37 6.04 -9.69
C HIS A 107 11.73 6.51 -9.16
N ALA A 108 11.80 6.91 -7.89
CA ALA A 108 13.06 7.30 -7.28
C ALA A 108 14.02 6.11 -7.04
N ASP A 109 13.44 4.92 -6.84
CA ASP A 109 14.19 3.65 -6.66
C ASP A 109 14.53 2.96 -7.98
N ASP A 110 13.94 3.40 -9.09
CA ASP A 110 14.14 2.83 -10.41
C ASP A 110 15.54 3.16 -10.95
N ASP A 111 16.27 2.15 -11.41
CA ASP A 111 17.66 2.26 -11.85
C ASP A 111 17.83 2.25 -13.37
N ASP A 112 16.75 2.01 -14.14
CA ASP A 112 16.87 1.92 -15.61
C ASP A 112 15.76 2.67 -16.39
N GLY A 113 14.78 3.24 -15.72
CA GLY A 113 13.66 3.99 -16.32
C GLY A 113 12.51 3.12 -16.80
N ASP A 114 12.49 1.83 -16.43
CA ASP A 114 11.41 0.89 -16.77
C ASP A 114 10.81 0.22 -15.53
N LEU A 115 9.87 0.86 -14.89
CA LEU A 115 9.14 0.28 -13.75
C LEU A 115 8.48 -1.07 -14.08
N GLY A 116 8.33 -1.42 -15.37
CA GLY A 116 7.72 -2.69 -15.80
C GLY A 116 8.56 -3.92 -15.45
N ASN A 117 9.86 -3.76 -15.24
CA ASN A 117 10.76 -4.82 -14.79
C ASN A 117 10.98 -4.84 -13.26
N GLY A 118 10.36 -3.90 -12.53
CA GLY A 118 10.52 -3.69 -11.10
C GLY A 118 11.63 -2.69 -10.77
N THR A 119 11.83 -2.45 -9.48
CA THR A 119 12.90 -1.57 -8.99
C THR A 119 13.73 -2.28 -7.92
N PRO A 120 14.98 -1.87 -7.67
CA PRO A 120 15.88 -2.58 -6.75
C PRO A 120 15.32 -2.88 -5.37
N ASN A 121 14.53 -1.96 -4.81
CA ASN A 121 13.91 -2.10 -3.48
C ASN A 121 12.37 -2.15 -3.54
N GLY A 122 11.80 -2.27 -4.74
CA GLY A 122 10.36 -2.11 -4.98
C GLY A 122 9.47 -3.00 -4.12
N ASN A 123 9.88 -4.25 -3.86
CA ASN A 123 9.13 -5.16 -3.00
C ASN A 123 9.05 -4.64 -1.55
N ALA A 124 10.16 -4.18 -0.99
CA ALA A 124 10.20 -3.63 0.36
C ALA A 124 9.37 -2.35 0.48
N ILE A 125 9.46 -1.47 -0.53
CA ILE A 125 8.70 -0.22 -0.61
C ILE A 125 7.20 -0.54 -0.71
N ALA A 126 6.81 -1.42 -1.64
CA ALA A 126 5.41 -1.78 -1.84
C ALA A 126 4.80 -2.45 -0.60
N GLU A 127 5.54 -3.34 0.07
CA GLU A 127 5.12 -3.98 1.32
C GLU A 127 4.94 -2.95 2.44
N ALA A 128 5.90 -2.03 2.61
CA ALA A 128 5.81 -0.97 3.61
C ALA A 128 4.54 -0.12 3.46
N PHE A 129 4.27 0.31 2.23
CA PHE A 129 3.08 1.10 1.94
C PHE A 129 1.78 0.27 2.08
N ALA A 130 1.81 -1.01 1.71
CA ALA A 130 0.66 -1.92 1.85
C ALA A 130 0.25 -2.16 3.32
N ILE A 131 1.19 -2.17 4.27
CA ILE A 131 0.90 -2.20 5.72
C ILE A 131 -0.06 -1.06 6.09
N HIS A 132 0.08 0.09 5.43
CA HIS A 132 -0.74 1.27 5.64
C HIS A 132 -1.91 1.40 4.65
N GLY A 133 -2.28 0.29 3.96
CA GLY A 133 -3.39 0.25 3.01
C GLY A 133 -3.15 1.06 1.72
N ILE A 134 -1.92 1.48 1.47
CA ILE A 134 -1.54 2.22 0.26
C ILE A 134 -1.03 1.21 -0.76
N THR A 135 -1.84 0.94 -1.77
CA THR A 135 -1.52 -0.03 -2.82
C THR A 135 -1.80 0.56 -4.20
N LEU A 136 -1.17 0.00 -5.22
CA LEU A 136 -1.35 0.42 -6.61
C LEU A 136 -2.54 -0.25 -7.31
N LEU A 137 -3.21 -1.19 -6.64
CA LEU A 137 -4.35 -1.94 -7.20
C LEU A 137 -5.52 -1.04 -7.62
N SER A 138 -5.64 0.15 -7.06
CA SER A 138 -6.68 1.12 -7.46
C SER A 138 -6.45 1.76 -8.83
N ASN A 139 -5.28 1.58 -9.42
CA ASN A 139 -4.99 1.99 -10.79
C ASN A 139 -5.26 0.86 -11.80
N ALA A 140 -5.92 -0.21 -11.34
CA ALA A 140 -6.25 -1.37 -12.14
C ALA A 140 -7.73 -1.42 -12.48
N THR A 141 -8.05 -1.90 -13.66
CA THR A 141 -9.41 -2.29 -14.03
C THR A 141 -9.52 -3.81 -13.98
N PHE A 142 -10.34 -4.31 -13.07
CA PHE A 142 -10.62 -5.73 -12.94
C PHE A 142 -11.97 -6.04 -13.60
N VAL A 143 -11.95 -6.87 -14.63
CA VAL A 143 -13.15 -7.24 -15.39
C VAL A 143 -13.42 -8.72 -15.25
N HIS A 144 -14.62 -9.04 -14.79
CA HIS A 144 -15.14 -10.41 -14.72
C HIS A 144 -16.52 -10.49 -15.36
N THR A 145 -16.73 -11.51 -16.18
CA THR A 145 -18.05 -11.82 -16.71
C THR A 145 -18.69 -12.90 -15.83
N PRO A 146 -19.80 -12.59 -15.12
CA PRO A 146 -20.46 -13.56 -14.28
C PRO A 146 -20.92 -14.82 -15.05
N VAL A 147 -20.68 -16.00 -14.49
CA VAL A 147 -21.24 -17.26 -14.99
C VAL A 147 -22.66 -17.37 -14.43
N LEU A 148 -23.66 -17.19 -15.27
CA LEU A 148 -25.06 -17.16 -14.84
C LEU A 148 -25.68 -18.53 -14.66
N SER A 149 -25.12 -19.58 -15.30
CA SER A 149 -25.57 -20.96 -15.19
C SER A 149 -24.45 -21.93 -15.53
N ALA A 150 -24.47 -23.11 -14.91
CA ALA A 150 -23.57 -24.19 -15.21
C ALA A 150 -24.34 -25.52 -15.12
N LEU A 151 -23.83 -26.57 -15.78
CA LEU A 151 -24.39 -27.92 -15.66
C LEU A 151 -23.97 -28.51 -14.33
N GLU A 152 -24.92 -29.24 -13.67
CA GLU A 152 -24.63 -29.93 -12.43
C GLU A 152 -23.47 -30.93 -12.61
N ALA A 153 -22.64 -31.06 -11.59
CA ALA A 153 -21.46 -31.93 -11.56
C ALA A 153 -20.31 -31.54 -12.53
N ASN A 154 -20.38 -30.42 -13.21
CA ASN A 154 -19.25 -29.91 -13.98
C ASN A 154 -18.52 -28.81 -13.23
N ALA A 155 -17.20 -28.78 -13.38
CA ALA A 155 -16.41 -27.66 -12.88
C ALA A 155 -16.84 -26.36 -13.56
N ILE A 156 -17.01 -25.30 -12.79
CA ILE A 156 -17.39 -23.99 -13.29
C ILE A 156 -16.13 -23.16 -13.53
N PRO A 157 -15.76 -22.87 -14.77
CA PRO A 157 -14.61 -22.03 -15.04
C PRO A 157 -14.94 -20.58 -14.70
N ILE A 158 -14.08 -19.96 -13.90
CA ILE A 158 -14.11 -18.53 -13.57
C ILE A 158 -12.92 -17.88 -14.23
N ALA A 159 -13.17 -16.80 -14.97
CA ALA A 159 -12.12 -16.04 -15.62
C ALA A 159 -12.30 -14.54 -15.32
N ALA A 160 -11.20 -13.86 -15.09
CA ALA A 160 -11.15 -12.42 -14.93
C ALA A 160 -9.94 -11.85 -15.66
N THR A 161 -10.01 -10.60 -16.03
CA THR A 161 -8.89 -9.87 -16.64
C THR A 161 -8.55 -8.67 -15.78
N LEU A 162 -7.27 -8.53 -15.42
CA LEU A 162 -6.74 -7.38 -14.74
C LEU A 162 -5.97 -6.53 -15.76
N SER A 163 -6.45 -5.31 -16.00
CA SER A 163 -5.74 -4.31 -16.79
C SER A 163 -5.17 -3.28 -15.85
N LEU A 164 -3.85 -3.18 -15.81
CA LEU A 164 -3.14 -2.17 -15.03
C LEU A 164 -2.97 -0.91 -15.89
N THR A 165 -3.26 0.26 -15.33
CA THR A 165 -3.04 1.55 -16.00
C THR A 165 -1.58 1.96 -15.96
N PHE A 166 -0.77 1.26 -15.18
CA PHE A 166 0.67 1.42 -15.07
C PHE A 166 1.33 0.02 -14.97
N PRO A 167 2.60 -0.18 -15.34
CA PRO A 167 3.25 -1.49 -15.43
C PRO A 167 3.59 -2.13 -14.07
N PHE A 168 2.61 -2.25 -13.19
CA PHE A 168 2.79 -2.84 -11.85
C PHE A 168 2.49 -4.34 -11.78
N SER A 169 2.51 -5.04 -12.89
CA SER A 169 2.32 -6.50 -12.88
C SER A 169 3.34 -7.23 -11.99
N THR A 170 4.51 -6.67 -11.82
CA THR A 170 5.57 -7.18 -10.93
C THR A 170 5.18 -7.19 -9.45
N TYR A 171 4.24 -6.33 -9.03
CA TYR A 171 3.79 -6.23 -7.64
C TYR A 171 2.51 -7.02 -7.37
N VAL A 172 1.98 -7.75 -8.36
CA VAL A 172 0.84 -8.65 -8.19
C VAL A 172 1.36 -10.04 -7.89
N GLU A 173 1.46 -10.39 -6.62
CA GLU A 173 2.00 -11.68 -6.18
C GLU A 173 1.00 -12.84 -6.33
N GLY A 174 -0.29 -12.54 -6.34
CA GLY A 174 -1.32 -13.57 -6.44
C GLY A 174 -2.73 -13.01 -6.58
N ALA A 175 -3.65 -13.91 -6.85
CA ALA A 175 -5.08 -13.65 -6.82
C ALA A 175 -5.81 -14.86 -6.24
N VAL A 176 -6.86 -14.62 -5.48
CA VAL A 176 -7.67 -15.65 -4.84
C VAL A 176 -9.14 -15.40 -5.19
N LEU A 177 -9.80 -16.45 -5.64
CA LEU A 177 -11.25 -16.47 -5.82
C LEU A 177 -11.91 -16.85 -4.51
N HIS A 178 -12.79 -16.00 -4.01
CA HIS A 178 -13.65 -16.32 -2.88
C HIS A 178 -15.05 -16.67 -3.39
N TYR A 179 -15.56 -17.83 -3.06
CA TYR A 179 -16.92 -18.20 -3.41
C TYR A 179 -17.64 -18.89 -2.22
N LYS A 180 -18.94 -18.94 -2.30
CA LYS A 180 -19.79 -19.71 -1.38
C LYS A 180 -20.97 -20.33 -2.13
N VAL A 181 -21.39 -21.51 -1.69
CA VAL A 181 -22.48 -22.25 -2.33
C VAL A 181 -23.85 -21.63 -2.04
N THR A 182 -24.03 -21.14 -0.80
CA THR A 182 -25.24 -20.45 -0.35
C THR A 182 -24.88 -19.26 0.54
N ASN A 183 -25.83 -18.38 0.82
CA ASN A 183 -25.61 -17.29 1.76
C ASN A 183 -25.25 -17.74 3.18
N ALA A 184 -25.64 -18.94 3.58
CA ALA A 184 -25.32 -19.54 4.88
C ALA A 184 -24.02 -20.35 4.89
N SER A 185 -23.41 -20.62 3.71
CA SER A 185 -22.17 -21.36 3.61
C SER A 185 -20.96 -20.51 3.97
N PRO A 186 -19.88 -21.07 4.53
CA PRO A 186 -18.62 -20.36 4.67
C PRO A 186 -18.04 -20.01 3.29
N TRP A 187 -17.20 -18.99 3.26
CA TRP A 187 -16.41 -18.68 2.10
C TRP A 187 -15.33 -19.76 1.87
N VAL A 188 -15.15 -20.12 0.61
CA VAL A 188 -14.08 -21.01 0.15
C VAL A 188 -13.12 -20.19 -0.69
N GLU A 189 -11.84 -20.40 -0.45
CA GLU A 189 -10.75 -19.71 -1.16
C GLU A 189 -10.14 -20.67 -2.19
N VAL A 190 -10.00 -20.20 -3.42
CA VAL A 190 -9.33 -20.94 -4.51
C VAL A 190 -8.26 -20.02 -5.12
N PRO A 191 -6.98 -20.41 -5.04
CA PRO A 191 -5.94 -19.68 -5.74
C PRO A 191 -6.21 -19.63 -7.24
N MET A 192 -6.03 -18.46 -7.86
CA MET A 192 -6.19 -18.29 -9.31
C MET A 192 -4.87 -18.53 -10.03
N THR A 193 -4.93 -19.16 -11.18
CA THR A 193 -3.80 -19.25 -12.11
C THR A 193 -3.67 -17.94 -12.87
N ILE A 194 -2.47 -17.37 -12.90
CA ILE A 194 -2.16 -16.10 -13.54
C ILE A 194 -1.41 -16.37 -14.84
N ALA A 195 -1.90 -15.79 -15.93
CA ALA A 195 -1.26 -15.85 -17.26
C ALA A 195 -1.35 -14.47 -17.92
N GLY A 196 -0.31 -13.66 -17.73
CA GLY A 196 -0.30 -12.24 -18.09
C GLY A 196 -1.42 -11.49 -17.34
N SER A 197 -2.30 -10.83 -18.08
CA SER A 197 -3.47 -10.13 -17.52
C SER A 197 -4.66 -11.03 -17.21
N ASN A 198 -4.57 -12.34 -17.50
CA ASN A 198 -5.68 -13.27 -17.33
C ASN A 198 -5.54 -14.09 -16.06
N TYR A 199 -6.62 -14.16 -15.29
CA TYR A 199 -6.75 -14.87 -14.02
C TYR A 199 -7.83 -15.92 -14.15
N THR A 200 -7.52 -17.18 -13.86
CA THR A 200 -8.47 -18.28 -14.01
C THR A 200 -8.50 -19.18 -12.79
N ALA A 201 -9.70 -19.66 -12.44
CA ALA A 201 -9.93 -20.66 -11.43
C ALA A 201 -11.07 -21.60 -11.85
N GLN A 202 -11.25 -22.70 -11.13
CA GLN A 202 -12.39 -23.61 -11.27
C GLN A 202 -13.01 -23.85 -9.89
N ILE A 203 -14.33 -23.85 -9.83
CA ILE A 203 -15.13 -24.20 -8.64
C ILE A 203 -16.09 -25.33 -8.93
#